data_f46d6f38e4e6eeabdc6694b7f7bd65ed
#
_entry.id   f46d6f38e4e6eeabdc6694b7f7bd65ed
#
_cell.length_a   1.000
_cell.length_b   1.000
_cell.length_c   1.000
_cell.angle_alpha   90.00
_cell.angle_beta   90.00
_cell.angle_gamma   90.00
#
_symmetry.space_group_name_H-M   'P 1'
#
loop_
_entity.id
_entity.type
_entity.pdbx_description
1 polymer ?
#
loop_
_entity_poly.entity_id
_entity_poly.type
_entity_poly.pdbx_seq_one_letter_code
_entity_poly.pdbx_strand_id
1 'polypeptide(L)'
;MRVNNCEIKIICGDITELKVDAIVNAANNQLIMGGGVAGAIKRKGGKIIEQEAKAIAPIETGQACATTAGKLPAKYVIHAATMAMDFKTDETKIRKSCFSCLKIAGKLKIASIAFPALGCGVGNFSYLACAKIMAQEIFRYLREKPLHLREIIFCLYTKQAYEIFNKTLFRYLEYVTKKIQEGPFVTVDAIIKIDNGIVLIERSNPPFGWALPGGFVDYGESLEDAVQREAREETGLDLKDLEQFHTYSEAGRDPRFHTISTVFIARGEGKPAFGSDAASLKVVKPNDLDKYHFAFDHRKVIEDYLCGLK
;
A
#
# COMPACT_ATOMS: atom_id res chain seq x y z
N MET A 1 13.09 2.55 -10.83
CA MET A 1 11.70 2.10 -10.82
C MET A 1 10.87 3.03 -9.93
N ARG A 2 9.57 3.22 -10.20
CA ARG A 2 8.75 4.15 -9.42
C ARG A 2 7.53 3.42 -8.83
N VAL A 3 7.27 3.65 -7.55
CA VAL A 3 6.08 3.17 -6.84
C VAL A 3 5.38 4.39 -6.24
N ASN A 4 4.17 4.70 -6.68
CA ASN A 4 3.50 5.97 -6.40
C ASN A 4 4.41 7.17 -6.74
N ASN A 5 4.63 8.06 -5.78
CA ASN A 5 5.48 9.25 -5.95
C ASN A 5 6.95 9.03 -5.55
N CYS A 6 7.35 7.77 -5.27
CA CYS A 6 8.70 7.45 -4.79
C CYS A 6 9.50 6.70 -5.87
N GLU A 7 10.69 7.17 -6.18
CA GLU A 7 11.64 6.51 -7.04
C GLU A 7 12.48 5.52 -6.23
N ILE A 8 12.65 4.29 -6.74
CA ILE A 8 13.47 3.25 -6.13
C ILE A 8 14.66 2.96 -7.04
N LYS A 9 15.86 3.13 -6.51
CA LYS A 9 17.14 2.89 -7.19
C LYS A 9 17.93 1.79 -6.49
N ILE A 10 18.74 1.07 -7.27
CA ILE A 10 19.71 0.12 -6.74
C ILE A 10 21.06 0.47 -7.37
N ILE A 11 22.05 0.66 -6.53
CA ILE A 11 23.41 1.00 -6.96
C ILE A 11 24.42 0.10 -6.27
N CYS A 12 25.58 -0.09 -6.93
CA CYS A 12 26.74 -0.72 -6.34
C CYS A 12 27.72 0.38 -5.94
N GLY A 13 28.06 0.50 -4.64
CA GLY A 13 28.95 1.57 -4.19
C GLY A 13 29.06 1.70 -2.67
N ASP A 14 29.67 2.78 -2.23
CA ASP A 14 29.84 3.13 -0.83
C ASP A 14 28.71 4.08 -0.38
N ILE A 15 27.87 3.63 0.51
CA ILE A 15 26.72 4.40 1.04
C ILE A 15 27.14 5.73 1.70
N THR A 16 28.37 5.80 2.19
CA THR A 16 28.91 7.00 2.85
C THR A 16 29.24 8.16 1.90
N GLU A 17 29.19 7.93 0.59
CA GLU A 17 29.46 8.93 -0.45
C GLU A 17 28.17 9.52 -1.06
N LEU A 18 27.02 8.98 -0.67
CA LEU A 18 25.74 9.38 -1.26
C LEU A 18 25.25 10.73 -0.71
N LYS A 19 24.86 11.60 -1.63
CA LYS A 19 24.17 12.85 -1.32
C LYS A 19 22.67 12.61 -1.19
N VAL A 20 22.23 12.24 0.02
CA VAL A 20 20.85 11.92 0.37
C VAL A 20 20.51 12.55 1.71
N ASP A 21 19.21 12.65 2.06
CA ASP A 21 18.85 13.19 3.38
C ASP A 21 19.26 12.23 4.50
N ALA A 22 19.11 10.92 4.32
CA ALA A 22 19.53 9.95 5.34
C ALA A 22 20.18 8.71 4.72
N ILE A 23 21.20 8.19 5.39
CA ILE A 23 21.74 6.85 5.15
C ILE A 23 21.42 5.93 6.32
N VAL A 24 21.19 4.65 6.05
CA VAL A 24 20.89 3.65 7.08
C VAL A 24 22.16 2.90 7.47
N ASN A 25 22.38 2.78 8.78
CA ASN A 25 23.39 1.93 9.38
C ASN A 25 22.76 0.63 9.85
N ALA A 26 23.23 -0.52 9.35
CA ALA A 26 22.88 -1.83 9.90
C ALA A 26 23.64 -2.03 11.23
N ALA A 27 22.96 -1.78 12.34
CA ALA A 27 23.53 -1.70 13.68
C ALA A 27 23.19 -2.92 14.54
N ASN A 28 23.93 -3.09 15.65
CA ASN A 28 23.51 -3.88 16.80
C ASN A 28 22.65 -3.02 17.75
N ASN A 29 22.01 -3.65 18.71
CA ASN A 29 21.11 -2.98 19.67
C ASN A 29 21.84 -2.03 20.65
N GLN A 30 23.16 -2.18 20.84
CA GLN A 30 23.99 -1.27 21.63
C GLN A 30 24.55 -0.10 20.81
N LEU A 31 24.25 -0.06 19.50
CA LEU A 31 24.67 0.99 18.55
C LEU A 31 26.20 1.20 18.49
N ILE A 32 26.97 0.15 18.81
CA ILE A 32 28.44 0.17 18.74
C ILE A 32 28.86 0.10 17.28
N MET A 33 29.73 1.04 16.87
CA MET A 33 30.17 1.18 15.48
C MET A 33 31.59 0.63 15.29
N GLY A 34 31.73 -0.70 15.25
CA GLY A 34 33.04 -1.38 15.17
C GLY A 34 33.52 -1.62 13.74
N GLY A 35 32.71 -2.26 12.90
CA GLY A 35 33.11 -2.71 11.56
C GLY A 35 32.01 -2.59 10.51
N GLY A 36 32.25 -3.12 9.32
CA GLY A 36 31.29 -3.08 8.22
C GLY A 36 30.86 -1.69 7.83
N VAL A 37 29.58 -1.51 7.52
CA VAL A 37 28.98 -0.21 7.17
C VAL A 37 29.06 0.76 8.34
N ALA A 38 28.87 0.31 9.59
CA ALA A 38 28.98 1.15 10.78
C ALA A 38 30.39 1.73 10.94
N GLY A 39 31.43 0.91 10.77
CA GLY A 39 32.82 1.35 10.80
C GLY A 39 33.16 2.34 9.67
N ALA A 40 32.63 2.15 8.46
CA ALA A 40 32.81 3.09 7.37
C ALA A 40 32.17 4.46 7.68
N ILE A 41 30.92 4.45 8.17
CA ILE A 41 30.18 5.65 8.60
C ILE A 41 30.97 6.40 9.67
N LYS A 42 31.48 5.71 10.70
CA LYS A 42 32.27 6.31 11.77
C LYS A 42 33.58 6.92 11.27
N ARG A 43 34.32 6.20 10.39
CA ARG A 43 35.60 6.71 9.84
C ARG A 43 35.41 7.97 9.00
N LYS A 44 34.39 8.00 8.10
CA LYS A 44 34.16 9.14 7.21
C LYS A 44 33.36 10.27 7.87
N GLY A 45 32.32 9.93 8.64
CA GLY A 45 31.44 10.89 9.29
C GLY A 45 31.95 11.47 10.62
N GLY A 46 32.90 10.76 11.26
CA GLY A 46 33.47 11.17 12.53
C GLY A 46 32.88 10.46 13.75
N LYS A 47 33.59 10.57 14.89
CA LYS A 47 33.24 9.91 16.16
C LYS A 47 31.93 10.45 16.78
N ILE A 48 31.49 11.65 16.38
CA ILE A 48 30.27 12.28 16.90
C ILE A 48 29.03 11.42 16.66
N ILE A 49 28.96 10.73 15.50
CA ILE A 49 27.82 9.86 15.16
C ILE A 49 27.70 8.71 16.17
N GLU A 50 28.81 8.06 16.53
CA GLU A 50 28.79 7.01 17.55
C GLU A 50 28.51 7.55 18.95
N GLN A 51 28.97 8.75 19.28
CA GLN A 51 28.70 9.39 20.58
C GLN A 51 27.20 9.67 20.74
N GLU A 52 26.56 10.25 19.72
CA GLU A 52 25.12 10.47 19.71
C GLU A 52 24.34 9.16 19.76
N ALA A 53 24.76 8.14 18.98
CA ALA A 53 24.11 6.83 18.97
C ALA A 53 24.18 6.16 20.36
N LYS A 54 25.35 6.19 21.02
CA LYS A 54 25.52 5.65 22.38
C LYS A 54 24.69 6.37 23.44
N ALA A 55 24.38 7.64 23.28
CA ALA A 55 23.50 8.37 24.19
C ALA A 55 22.03 7.91 24.08
N ILE A 56 21.66 7.30 22.96
CA ILE A 56 20.31 6.74 22.74
C ILE A 56 20.26 5.26 23.13
N ALA A 57 21.39 4.55 23.04
CA ALA A 57 21.48 3.11 23.30
C ALA A 57 21.17 2.76 24.77
N PRO A 58 20.66 1.51 25.03
CA PRO A 58 20.30 0.48 24.04
C PRO A 58 18.91 0.73 23.41
N ILE A 59 18.71 0.24 22.20
CA ILE A 59 17.39 0.13 21.58
C ILE A 59 17.02 -1.34 21.35
N GLU A 60 15.74 -1.65 21.26
CA GLU A 60 15.30 -3.01 20.99
C GLU A 60 15.67 -3.45 19.55
N THR A 61 15.98 -4.74 19.38
CA THR A 61 16.17 -5.30 18.04
C THR A 61 14.89 -5.17 17.22
N GLY A 62 15.01 -4.71 15.98
CA GLY A 62 13.88 -4.37 15.14
C GLY A 62 13.48 -2.89 15.19
N GLN A 63 13.98 -2.12 16.16
CA GLN A 63 13.82 -0.67 16.20
C GLN A 63 14.93 0.07 15.45
N ALA A 64 14.72 1.36 15.25
CA ALA A 64 15.72 2.27 14.71
C ALA A 64 15.69 3.60 15.44
N CYS A 65 16.83 4.32 15.40
CA CYS A 65 16.94 5.70 15.88
C CYS A 65 17.76 6.53 14.88
N ALA A 66 17.73 7.84 15.01
CA ALA A 66 18.47 8.75 14.13
C ALA A 66 19.46 9.60 14.90
N THR A 67 20.60 9.85 14.27
CA THR A 67 21.64 10.79 14.71
C THR A 67 21.94 11.80 13.60
N THR A 68 22.75 12.80 13.88
CA THR A 68 23.37 13.60 12.82
C THR A 68 24.33 12.75 11.98
N ALA A 69 24.63 13.19 10.77
CA ALA A 69 25.54 12.47 9.87
C ALA A 69 27.00 12.96 9.98
N GLY A 70 27.31 13.87 10.89
CA GLY A 70 28.64 14.40 11.08
C GLY A 70 29.20 15.05 9.81
N LYS A 71 30.32 14.50 9.26
CA LYS A 71 30.97 15.01 8.05
C LYS A 71 30.48 14.35 6.75
N LEU A 72 29.52 13.43 6.82
CA LEU A 72 28.99 12.75 5.62
C LEU A 72 28.15 13.71 4.78
N PRO A 73 28.02 13.45 3.48
CA PRO A 73 27.16 14.27 2.59
C PRO A 73 25.67 13.97 2.76
N ALA A 74 25.25 13.45 3.90
CA ALA A 74 23.88 13.20 4.33
C ALA A 74 23.53 14.12 5.52
N LYS A 75 22.24 14.28 5.84
CA LYS A 75 21.79 15.04 7.03
C LYS A 75 21.72 14.15 8.27
N TYR A 76 21.31 12.88 8.09
CA TYR A 76 21.06 11.93 9.17
C TYR A 76 21.70 10.58 8.90
N VAL A 77 22.05 9.88 9.99
CA VAL A 77 22.28 8.43 10.00
C VAL A 77 21.15 7.78 10.78
N ILE A 78 20.42 6.87 10.15
CA ILE A 78 19.37 6.09 10.80
C ILE A 78 19.96 4.72 11.17
N HIS A 79 20.09 4.44 12.45
CA HIS A 79 20.67 3.21 12.98
C HIS A 79 19.57 2.17 13.17
N ALA A 80 19.58 1.13 12.35
CA ALA A 80 18.67 0.01 12.36
C ALA A 80 19.21 -1.14 13.20
N ALA A 81 18.64 -1.42 14.36
CA ALA A 81 19.09 -2.51 15.25
C ALA A 81 18.66 -3.86 14.68
N THR A 82 19.42 -4.39 13.72
CA THR A 82 19.13 -5.67 13.05
C THR A 82 19.53 -6.90 13.86
N MET A 83 20.31 -6.74 14.92
CA MET A 83 20.83 -7.81 15.77
C MET A 83 21.11 -7.34 17.20
N ALA A 84 21.20 -8.28 18.12
CA ALA A 84 21.75 -8.02 19.45
C ALA A 84 23.28 -8.22 19.46
N MET A 85 23.90 -8.23 20.64
CA MET A 85 25.36 -8.45 20.78
C MET A 85 25.79 -9.91 20.54
N ASP A 86 24.85 -10.81 20.37
CA ASP A 86 25.08 -12.18 19.88
C ASP A 86 25.34 -12.28 18.37
N PHE A 87 25.22 -11.13 17.68
CA PHE A 87 25.36 -10.99 16.23
C PHE A 87 24.42 -11.86 15.40
N LYS A 88 23.33 -12.38 16.00
CA LYS A 88 22.32 -13.17 15.32
C LYS A 88 21.17 -12.28 14.83
N THR A 89 20.80 -12.48 13.58
CA THR A 89 19.66 -11.82 12.96
C THR A 89 18.69 -12.85 12.36
N ASP A 90 17.48 -12.42 12.08
CA ASP A 90 16.42 -13.22 11.48
C ASP A 90 15.51 -12.33 10.64
N GLU A 91 14.55 -12.95 9.93
CA GLU A 91 13.58 -12.27 9.10
C GLU A 91 12.80 -11.22 9.89
N THR A 92 12.34 -11.55 11.09
CA THR A 92 11.50 -10.66 11.92
C THR A 92 12.26 -9.39 12.32
N LYS A 93 13.53 -9.52 12.70
CA LYS A 93 14.37 -8.37 13.06
C LYS A 93 14.64 -7.48 11.85
N ILE A 94 14.97 -8.05 10.67
CA ILE A 94 15.21 -7.28 9.45
C ILE A 94 13.93 -6.56 9.00
N ARG A 95 12.79 -7.23 9.02
CA ARG A 95 11.49 -6.69 8.67
C ARG A 95 11.14 -5.48 9.54
N LYS A 96 11.17 -5.67 10.86
CA LYS A 96 10.88 -4.60 11.83
C LYS A 96 11.85 -3.42 11.70
N SER A 97 13.17 -3.69 11.57
CA SER A 97 14.19 -2.65 11.41
C SER A 97 13.99 -1.83 10.13
N CYS A 98 13.72 -2.49 8.99
CA CYS A 98 13.45 -1.82 7.72
C CYS A 98 12.25 -0.88 7.85
N PHE A 99 11.13 -1.38 8.37
CA PHE A 99 9.92 -0.58 8.56
C PHE A 99 10.11 0.56 9.57
N SER A 100 10.88 0.32 10.65
CA SER A 100 11.22 1.35 11.64
C SER A 100 12.02 2.49 11.02
N CYS A 101 12.99 2.20 10.12
CA CYS A 101 13.74 3.22 9.37
C CYS A 101 12.81 4.09 8.52
N LEU A 102 11.86 3.48 7.81
CA LEU A 102 10.89 4.20 6.99
C LEU A 102 9.97 5.10 7.83
N LYS A 103 9.53 4.63 9.00
CA LYS A 103 8.77 5.45 9.95
C LYS A 103 9.58 6.67 10.45
N ILE A 104 10.86 6.48 10.74
CA ILE A 104 11.74 7.59 11.13
C ILE A 104 11.91 8.57 9.97
N ALA A 105 12.10 8.07 8.74
CA ALA A 105 12.14 8.92 7.55
C ALA A 105 10.90 9.80 7.41
N GLY A 106 9.73 9.24 7.66
CA GLY A 106 8.45 9.97 7.69
C GLY A 106 8.40 11.03 8.80
N LYS A 107 8.83 10.69 10.03
CA LYS A 107 8.90 11.64 11.17
C LYS A 107 9.86 12.79 10.91
N LEU A 108 11.01 12.51 10.29
CA LEU A 108 12.01 13.52 9.91
C LEU A 108 11.61 14.30 8.65
N LYS A 109 10.51 13.93 7.98
CA LYS A 109 10.02 14.55 6.74
C LYS A 109 11.08 14.63 5.66
N ILE A 110 11.94 13.61 5.56
CA ILE A 110 13.02 13.57 4.56
C ILE A 110 12.51 13.10 3.20
N ALA A 111 13.18 13.56 2.14
CA ALA A 111 12.83 13.24 0.76
C ALA A 111 13.59 12.02 0.22
N SER A 112 14.78 11.72 0.75
CA SER A 112 15.63 10.63 0.25
C SER A 112 16.27 9.83 1.37
N ILE A 113 16.32 8.50 1.18
CA ILE A 113 16.94 7.56 2.13
C ILE A 113 17.71 6.48 1.37
N ALA A 114 18.91 6.13 1.86
CA ALA A 114 19.69 5.04 1.32
C ALA A 114 19.85 3.88 2.32
N PHE A 115 19.63 2.66 1.85
CA PHE A 115 19.73 1.43 2.63
C PHE A 115 20.90 0.55 2.18
N PRO A 116 21.68 -0.04 3.08
CA PRO A 116 22.51 -1.19 2.80
C PRO A 116 21.68 -2.49 2.83
N ALA A 117 22.29 -3.63 2.52
CA ALA A 117 21.67 -4.94 2.78
C ALA A 117 21.65 -5.21 4.29
N LEU A 118 20.49 -5.06 4.92
CA LEU A 118 20.30 -5.19 6.36
C LEU A 118 20.60 -6.62 6.83
N GLY A 119 21.45 -6.77 7.85
CA GLY A 119 21.79 -8.05 8.45
C GLY A 119 22.70 -8.96 7.62
N CYS A 120 23.07 -8.59 6.38
CA CYS A 120 23.85 -9.44 5.46
C CYS A 120 25.38 -9.37 5.67
N GLY A 121 25.86 -8.47 6.53
CA GLY A 121 27.28 -8.40 6.90
C GLY A 121 27.62 -9.38 8.03
N VAL A 122 27.92 -8.85 9.22
CA VAL A 122 28.27 -9.65 10.41
C VAL A 122 27.15 -10.65 10.78
N GLY A 123 25.88 -10.29 10.57
CA GLY A 123 24.72 -11.17 10.82
C GLY A 123 24.57 -12.34 9.84
N ASN A 124 25.39 -12.40 8.78
CA ASN A 124 25.43 -13.45 7.77
C ASN A 124 24.06 -13.88 7.21
N PHE A 125 23.12 -12.93 7.10
CA PHE A 125 21.80 -13.19 6.55
C PHE A 125 21.84 -13.24 5.01
N SER A 126 21.00 -14.07 4.41
CA SER A 126 20.94 -14.25 2.96
C SER A 126 20.56 -12.94 2.23
N TYR A 127 21.36 -12.52 1.24
CA TYR A 127 21.03 -11.39 0.38
C TYR A 127 19.68 -11.56 -0.31
N LEU A 128 19.34 -12.79 -0.75
CA LEU A 128 18.07 -13.08 -1.41
C LEU A 128 16.88 -12.89 -0.47
N ALA A 129 16.97 -13.43 0.75
CA ALA A 129 15.93 -13.28 1.76
C ALA A 129 15.81 -11.82 2.19
N CYS A 130 16.92 -11.14 2.44
CA CYS A 130 16.95 -9.72 2.78
C CYS A 130 16.27 -8.85 1.70
N ALA A 131 16.61 -9.06 0.42
CA ALA A 131 16.01 -8.32 -0.69
C ALA A 131 14.49 -8.51 -0.77
N LYS A 132 14.00 -9.75 -0.58
CA LYS A 132 12.56 -10.04 -0.54
C LYS A 132 11.86 -9.31 0.61
N ILE A 133 12.41 -9.40 1.82
CA ILE A 133 11.85 -8.77 3.03
C ILE A 133 11.80 -7.26 2.86
N MET A 134 12.92 -6.65 2.46
CA MET A 134 13.01 -5.20 2.31
C MET A 134 12.07 -4.69 1.20
N ALA A 135 11.93 -5.44 0.09
CA ALA A 135 10.97 -5.11 -0.97
C ALA A 135 9.53 -5.09 -0.45
N GLN A 136 9.14 -6.08 0.36
CA GLN A 136 7.81 -6.17 0.96
C GLN A 136 7.53 -5.00 1.91
N GLU A 137 8.46 -4.66 2.79
CA GLU A 137 8.28 -3.57 3.75
C GLU A 137 8.25 -2.19 3.09
N ILE A 138 9.08 -1.97 2.07
CA ILE A 138 9.06 -0.73 1.29
C ILE A 138 7.73 -0.60 0.54
N PHE A 139 7.29 -1.67 -0.11
CA PHE A 139 6.01 -1.64 -0.81
C PHE A 139 4.85 -1.39 0.16
N ARG A 140 4.83 -2.06 1.32
CA ARG A 140 3.85 -1.84 2.37
C ARG A 140 3.82 -0.37 2.81
N TYR A 141 4.98 0.24 3.08
CA TYR A 141 5.09 1.63 3.48
C TYR A 141 4.63 2.60 2.38
N LEU A 142 5.04 2.36 1.14
CA LEU A 142 4.70 3.23 0.01
C LEU A 142 3.21 3.17 -0.39
N ARG A 143 2.50 2.09 -0.06
CA ARG A 143 1.05 2.01 -0.25
C ARG A 143 0.29 3.05 0.58
N GLU A 144 0.80 3.42 1.74
CA GLU A 144 0.24 4.48 2.59
C GLU A 144 0.46 5.89 1.99
N LYS A 145 1.03 6.00 0.78
CA LYS A 145 1.31 7.25 0.04
C LYS A 145 2.01 8.31 0.91
N PRO A 146 3.19 8.04 1.48
CA PRO A 146 3.88 8.97 2.36
C PRO A 146 4.17 10.30 1.65
N LEU A 147 3.87 11.41 2.33
CA LEU A 147 3.88 12.75 1.73
C LEU A 147 5.27 13.25 1.32
N HIS A 148 6.32 12.87 2.03
CA HIS A 148 7.63 13.49 1.90
C HIS A 148 8.64 12.64 1.14
N LEU A 149 8.65 11.31 1.34
CA LEU A 149 9.64 10.42 0.75
C LEU A 149 9.47 10.33 -0.77
N ARG A 150 10.53 10.68 -1.51
CA ARG A 150 10.57 10.73 -2.98
C ARG A 150 11.57 9.77 -3.58
N GLU A 151 12.57 9.35 -2.81
CA GLU A 151 13.63 8.49 -3.29
C GLU A 151 14.09 7.50 -2.22
N ILE A 152 14.19 6.23 -2.61
CA ILE A 152 14.79 5.16 -1.82
C ILE A 152 15.91 4.54 -2.64
N ILE A 153 17.13 4.52 -2.10
CA ILE A 153 18.30 3.96 -2.76
C ILE A 153 18.77 2.73 -1.99
N PHE A 154 18.89 1.60 -2.65
CA PHE A 154 19.64 0.45 -2.14
C PHE A 154 21.09 0.59 -2.59
N CYS A 155 21.98 0.86 -1.64
CA CYS A 155 23.41 0.97 -1.91
C CYS A 155 24.12 -0.28 -1.43
N LEU A 156 24.48 -1.14 -2.37
CA LEU A 156 25.08 -2.43 -2.12
C LEU A 156 26.60 -2.35 -2.33
N TYR A 157 27.38 -2.80 -1.34
CA TYR A 157 28.83 -2.69 -1.38
C TYR A 157 29.49 -3.67 -2.34
N THR A 158 28.88 -4.84 -2.59
CA THR A 158 29.43 -5.86 -3.50
C THR A 158 28.57 -6.04 -4.74
N LYS A 159 29.22 -6.39 -5.87
CA LYS A 159 28.53 -6.68 -7.13
C LYS A 159 27.52 -7.84 -6.97
N GLN A 160 27.87 -8.87 -6.21
CA GLN A 160 26.99 -9.99 -5.92
C GLN A 160 25.69 -9.53 -5.21
N ALA A 161 25.81 -8.71 -4.17
CA ALA A 161 24.64 -8.17 -3.48
C ALA A 161 23.79 -7.31 -4.42
N TYR A 162 24.43 -6.46 -5.23
CA TYR A 162 23.76 -5.65 -6.24
C TYR A 162 22.94 -6.49 -7.23
N GLU A 163 23.53 -7.52 -7.81
CA GLU A 163 22.86 -8.38 -8.79
C GLU A 163 21.64 -9.11 -8.17
N ILE A 164 21.80 -9.64 -6.94
CA ILE A 164 20.70 -10.31 -6.22
C ILE A 164 19.56 -9.33 -5.91
N PHE A 165 19.89 -8.15 -5.36
CA PHE A 165 18.89 -7.13 -5.04
C PHE A 165 18.19 -6.62 -6.30
N ASN A 166 18.94 -6.30 -7.35
CA ASN A 166 18.40 -5.79 -8.61
C ASN A 166 17.37 -6.78 -9.21
N LYS A 167 17.74 -8.06 -9.31
CA LYS A 167 16.86 -9.10 -9.83
C LYS A 167 15.65 -9.34 -8.94
N THR A 168 15.84 -9.37 -7.61
CA THR A 168 14.79 -9.79 -6.67
C THR A 168 13.81 -8.66 -6.38
N LEU A 169 14.33 -7.48 -6.06
CA LEU A 169 13.53 -6.34 -5.63
C LEU A 169 12.72 -5.75 -6.78
N PHE A 170 13.34 -5.52 -7.93
CA PHE A 170 12.63 -4.99 -9.08
C PHE A 170 11.57 -5.96 -9.59
N ARG A 171 11.87 -7.26 -9.67
CA ARG A 171 10.89 -8.28 -10.07
C ARG A 171 9.68 -8.30 -9.12
N TYR A 172 9.92 -8.20 -7.81
CA TYR A 172 8.83 -8.16 -6.83
C TYR A 172 7.99 -6.89 -6.98
N LEU A 173 8.64 -5.72 -6.99
CA LEU A 173 7.95 -4.44 -7.09
C LEU A 173 7.20 -4.28 -8.42
N GLU A 174 7.79 -4.70 -9.53
CA GLU A 174 7.13 -4.71 -10.84
C GLU A 174 5.87 -5.58 -10.80
N TYR A 175 6.00 -6.81 -10.30
CA TYR A 175 4.87 -7.73 -10.17
C TYR A 175 3.72 -7.13 -9.34
N VAL A 176 4.01 -6.65 -8.12
CA VAL A 176 2.94 -6.13 -7.24
C VAL A 176 2.36 -4.82 -7.76
N THR A 177 3.18 -3.93 -8.33
CA THR A 177 2.71 -2.67 -8.91
C THR A 177 1.81 -2.93 -10.11
N LYS A 178 2.23 -3.82 -11.02
CA LYS A 178 1.44 -4.21 -12.18
C LYS A 178 0.10 -4.81 -11.77
N LYS A 179 0.11 -5.76 -10.82
CA LYS A 179 -1.11 -6.40 -10.31
C LYS A 179 -2.08 -5.41 -9.65
N ILE A 180 -1.56 -4.39 -8.95
CA ILE A 180 -2.40 -3.38 -8.29
C ILE A 180 -2.92 -2.34 -9.28
N GLN A 181 -2.13 -1.99 -10.32
CA GLN A 181 -2.54 -0.99 -11.31
C GLN A 181 -3.50 -1.53 -12.36
N GLU A 182 -3.39 -2.82 -12.69
CA GLU A 182 -4.16 -3.44 -13.76
C GLU A 182 -5.46 -4.09 -13.27
N GLY A 183 -5.68 -4.20 -11.96
CA GLY A 183 -6.84 -4.87 -11.38
C GLY A 183 -6.71 -6.40 -11.43
N PRO A 184 -7.80 -7.16 -11.39
CA PRO A 184 -9.18 -6.67 -11.32
C PRO A 184 -9.46 -5.91 -10.02
N PHE A 185 -10.28 -4.87 -10.13
CA PHE A 185 -10.74 -4.10 -8.97
C PHE A 185 -11.97 -4.75 -8.37
N VAL A 186 -12.05 -4.78 -7.04
CA VAL A 186 -13.22 -5.31 -6.35
C VAL A 186 -14.22 -4.17 -6.11
N THR A 187 -15.47 -4.43 -6.50
CA THR A 187 -16.60 -3.51 -6.32
C THR A 187 -17.78 -4.26 -5.70
N VAL A 188 -18.73 -3.51 -5.18
CA VAL A 188 -20.02 -3.99 -4.72
C VAL A 188 -21.12 -3.18 -5.36
N ASP A 189 -22.29 -3.81 -5.63
CA ASP A 189 -23.49 -3.17 -6.09
C ASP A 189 -24.69 -3.67 -5.26
N ALA A 190 -25.73 -2.85 -5.10
CA ALA A 190 -26.91 -3.22 -4.32
C ALA A 190 -28.20 -3.14 -5.14
N ILE A 191 -28.95 -4.23 -5.18
CA ILE A 191 -30.36 -4.26 -5.57
C ILE A 191 -31.19 -3.88 -4.34
N ILE A 192 -31.40 -2.58 -4.15
CA ILE A 192 -32.13 -2.06 -3.00
C ILE A 192 -33.63 -2.02 -3.33
N LYS A 193 -34.42 -2.75 -2.58
CA LYS A 193 -35.87 -2.83 -2.72
C LYS A 193 -36.55 -1.81 -1.82
N ILE A 194 -37.42 -1.00 -2.41
CA ILE A 194 -38.37 -0.12 -1.71
C ILE A 194 -39.73 -0.33 -2.35
N ASP A 195 -40.76 -0.63 -1.54
CA ASP A 195 -42.08 -0.99 -2.01
C ASP A 195 -42.03 -2.07 -3.10
N ASN A 196 -42.49 -1.75 -4.31
CA ASN A 196 -42.50 -2.64 -5.47
C ASN A 196 -41.47 -2.22 -6.54
N GLY A 197 -40.43 -1.49 -6.14
CA GLY A 197 -39.40 -0.99 -7.07
C GLY A 197 -37.99 -1.25 -6.60
N ILE A 198 -37.05 -0.95 -7.49
CA ILE A 198 -35.60 -1.02 -7.29
C ILE A 198 -35.04 0.41 -7.33
N VAL A 199 -34.16 0.73 -6.40
CA VAL A 199 -33.48 2.02 -6.35
C VAL A 199 -32.41 2.07 -7.43
N LEU A 200 -32.47 3.09 -8.28
CA LEU A 200 -31.46 3.41 -9.27
C LEU A 200 -30.93 4.82 -9.02
N ILE A 201 -29.66 5.02 -9.29
CA ILE A 201 -28.99 6.32 -9.29
C ILE A 201 -28.63 6.72 -10.73
N GLU A 202 -28.72 8.00 -11.06
CA GLU A 202 -28.20 8.56 -12.30
C GLU A 202 -26.76 9.03 -12.07
N ARG A 203 -25.84 8.49 -12.83
CA ARG A 203 -24.40 8.77 -12.67
C ARG A 203 -24.03 10.17 -13.16
N SER A 204 -23.32 10.94 -12.35
CA SER A 204 -22.72 12.23 -12.74
C SER A 204 -21.37 12.08 -13.47
N ASN A 205 -20.74 10.89 -13.39
CA ASN A 205 -19.44 10.59 -13.99
C ASN A 205 -19.51 9.45 -15.02
N PRO A 206 -18.65 9.42 -16.05
CA PRO A 206 -18.59 8.33 -17.03
C PRO A 206 -18.33 6.95 -16.41
N PRO A 207 -18.91 5.88 -16.97
CA PRO A 207 -19.95 5.87 -17.99
C PRO A 207 -21.28 6.46 -17.47
N PHE A 208 -21.87 7.33 -18.28
CA PHE A 208 -23.14 7.96 -17.93
C PHE A 208 -24.32 6.98 -18.10
N GLY A 209 -25.36 7.18 -17.33
CA GLY A 209 -26.57 6.37 -17.33
C GLY A 209 -27.04 6.03 -15.94
N TRP A 210 -28.09 5.21 -15.87
CA TRP A 210 -28.65 4.73 -14.61
C TRP A 210 -27.88 3.48 -14.14
N ALA A 211 -27.68 3.37 -12.85
CA ALA A 211 -26.93 2.29 -12.24
C ALA A 211 -27.56 1.83 -10.93
N LEU A 212 -27.23 0.63 -10.51
CA LEU A 212 -27.40 0.21 -9.11
C LEU A 212 -26.48 1.04 -8.23
N PRO A 213 -26.88 1.39 -7.01
CA PRO A 213 -25.97 1.96 -6.02
C PRO A 213 -24.80 1.01 -5.72
N GLY A 214 -23.61 1.55 -5.66
CA GLY A 214 -22.41 0.73 -5.40
C GLY A 214 -21.11 1.41 -5.81
N GLY A 215 -20.00 0.82 -5.40
CA GLY A 215 -18.68 1.38 -5.64
C GLY A 215 -17.54 0.44 -5.30
N PHE A 216 -16.36 1.02 -5.12
CA PHE A 216 -15.15 0.27 -4.79
C PHE A 216 -15.11 -0.16 -3.33
N VAL A 217 -14.57 -1.36 -3.09
CA VAL A 217 -14.26 -1.83 -1.74
C VAL A 217 -12.95 -1.19 -1.28
N ASP A 218 -12.98 -0.51 -0.15
CA ASP A 218 -11.81 0.12 0.43
C ASP A 218 -10.88 -0.94 1.08
N TYR A 219 -9.59 -0.59 1.17
CA TYR A 219 -8.62 -1.50 1.77
C TYR A 219 -8.92 -1.75 3.25
N GLY A 220 -9.16 -3.01 3.59
CA GLY A 220 -9.49 -3.45 4.96
C GLY A 220 -10.98 -3.47 5.28
N GLU A 221 -11.83 -3.14 4.31
CA GLU A 221 -13.28 -3.20 4.41
C GLU A 221 -13.81 -4.57 3.96
N SER A 222 -14.86 -5.07 4.58
CA SER A 222 -15.61 -6.23 4.08
C SER A 222 -16.54 -5.83 2.94
N LEU A 223 -17.01 -6.80 2.14
CA LEU A 223 -17.97 -6.52 1.06
C LEU A 223 -19.30 -6.01 1.64
N GLU A 224 -19.71 -6.55 2.78
CA GLU A 224 -20.92 -6.18 3.50
C GLU A 224 -20.85 -4.74 4.05
N ASP A 225 -19.69 -4.33 4.57
CA ASP A 225 -19.49 -2.96 5.05
C ASP A 225 -19.44 -1.99 3.86
N ALA A 226 -18.73 -2.36 2.78
CA ALA A 226 -18.62 -1.56 1.57
C ALA A 226 -20.01 -1.26 0.96
N VAL A 227 -20.86 -2.28 0.78
CA VAL A 227 -22.16 -2.09 0.17
C VAL A 227 -23.09 -1.25 1.04
N GLN A 228 -23.00 -1.34 2.37
CA GLN A 228 -23.75 -0.50 3.29
C GLN A 228 -23.27 0.95 3.27
N ARG A 229 -21.95 1.18 3.22
CA ARG A 229 -21.37 2.53 3.09
C ARG A 229 -21.80 3.19 1.79
N GLU A 230 -21.60 2.52 0.65
CA GLU A 230 -21.96 3.04 -0.68
C GLU A 230 -23.48 3.35 -0.79
N ALA A 231 -24.32 2.42 -0.31
CA ALA A 231 -25.76 2.66 -0.30
C ALA A 231 -26.14 3.91 0.51
N ARG A 232 -25.52 4.10 1.67
CA ARG A 232 -25.77 5.28 2.52
C ARG A 232 -25.27 6.57 1.86
N GLU A 233 -24.07 6.53 1.26
CA GLU A 233 -23.46 7.68 0.59
C GLU A 233 -24.23 8.10 -0.66
N GLU A 234 -24.69 7.15 -1.47
CA GLU A 234 -25.35 7.43 -2.75
C GLU A 234 -26.87 7.60 -2.65
N THR A 235 -27.50 6.98 -1.67
CA THR A 235 -28.97 6.92 -1.59
C THR A 235 -29.57 7.42 -0.28
N GLY A 236 -28.77 7.64 0.76
CA GLY A 236 -29.22 8.00 2.10
C GLY A 236 -29.96 6.89 2.83
N LEU A 237 -29.95 5.65 2.31
CA LEU A 237 -30.68 4.51 2.87
C LEU A 237 -29.77 3.62 3.73
N ASP A 238 -30.36 3.10 4.80
CA ASP A 238 -29.79 1.97 5.54
C ASP A 238 -30.30 0.65 4.95
N LEU A 239 -29.37 -0.32 4.77
CA LEU A 239 -29.72 -1.61 4.21
C LEU A 239 -30.11 -2.60 5.30
N LYS A 240 -31.21 -3.32 5.10
CA LYS A 240 -31.71 -4.43 5.92
C LYS A 240 -31.84 -5.68 5.09
N ASP A 241 -31.84 -6.82 5.76
CA ASP A 241 -32.00 -8.14 5.15
C ASP A 241 -30.98 -8.34 4.00
N LEU A 242 -29.72 -7.98 4.28
CA LEU A 242 -28.62 -8.02 3.29
C LEU A 242 -28.29 -9.47 2.92
N GLU A 243 -28.41 -9.79 1.66
CA GLU A 243 -28.12 -11.12 1.10
C GLU A 243 -27.21 -10.99 -0.11
N GLN A 244 -26.13 -11.77 -0.15
CA GLN A 244 -25.29 -11.85 -1.36
C GLN A 244 -26.05 -12.58 -2.48
N PHE A 245 -26.17 -11.91 -3.62
CA PHE A 245 -26.88 -12.46 -4.78
C PHE A 245 -25.93 -13.21 -5.71
N HIS A 246 -25.07 -12.49 -6.41
CA HIS A 246 -24.16 -13.05 -7.40
C HIS A 246 -22.91 -12.21 -7.56
N THR A 247 -21.83 -12.82 -8.09
CA THR A 247 -20.59 -12.08 -8.42
C THR A 247 -20.37 -12.06 -9.93
N TYR A 248 -20.29 -10.86 -10.50
CA TYR A 248 -20.04 -10.61 -11.91
C TYR A 248 -18.59 -10.27 -12.16
N SER A 249 -17.89 -11.01 -13.02
CA SER A 249 -16.44 -10.89 -13.21
C SER A 249 -15.99 -10.82 -14.66
N GLU A 250 -16.90 -10.67 -15.61
CA GLU A 250 -16.55 -10.53 -17.03
C GLU A 250 -15.69 -9.29 -17.27
N ALA A 251 -14.56 -9.44 -17.98
CA ALA A 251 -13.59 -8.35 -18.16
C ALA A 251 -14.14 -7.11 -18.87
N GLY A 252 -15.17 -7.26 -19.69
CA GLY A 252 -15.78 -6.16 -20.45
C GLY A 252 -16.97 -5.47 -19.78
N ARG A 253 -17.36 -5.88 -18.56
CA ARG A 253 -18.52 -5.33 -17.88
C ARG A 253 -18.40 -3.84 -17.51
N ASP A 254 -17.19 -3.40 -17.21
CA ASP A 254 -16.86 -1.99 -16.98
C ASP A 254 -15.90 -1.53 -18.11
N PRO A 255 -16.28 -0.52 -18.91
CA PRO A 255 -15.45 -0.07 -20.03
C PRO A 255 -14.17 0.63 -19.60
N ARG A 256 -14.00 0.99 -18.32
CA ARG A 256 -12.84 1.70 -17.80
C ARG A 256 -11.71 0.76 -17.42
N PHE A 257 -12.04 -0.40 -16.81
CA PHE A 257 -11.08 -1.40 -16.32
C PHE A 257 -11.77 -2.69 -15.90
N HIS A 258 -10.99 -3.76 -15.69
CA HIS A 258 -11.55 -5.02 -15.21
C HIS A 258 -12.00 -4.90 -13.75
N THR A 259 -13.30 -5.03 -13.48
CA THR A 259 -13.90 -5.10 -12.15
C THR A 259 -14.47 -6.47 -11.86
N ILE A 260 -14.46 -6.86 -10.59
CA ILE A 260 -15.21 -7.99 -10.04
C ILE A 260 -16.20 -7.38 -9.05
N SER A 261 -17.49 -7.42 -9.37
CA SER A 261 -18.53 -6.86 -8.53
C SER A 261 -19.36 -7.95 -7.87
N THR A 262 -19.46 -7.90 -6.55
CA THR A 262 -20.41 -8.71 -5.80
C THR A 262 -21.69 -7.91 -5.58
N VAL A 263 -22.80 -8.43 -6.08
CA VAL A 263 -24.11 -7.81 -5.98
C VAL A 263 -24.82 -8.35 -4.74
N PHE A 264 -25.39 -7.44 -3.97
CA PHE A 264 -26.22 -7.74 -2.81
C PHE A 264 -27.68 -7.37 -3.07
N ILE A 265 -28.59 -8.12 -2.47
CA ILE A 265 -30.01 -7.78 -2.39
C ILE A 265 -30.29 -7.28 -0.98
N ALA A 266 -31.04 -6.19 -0.87
CA ALA A 266 -31.40 -5.64 0.43
C ALA A 266 -32.74 -4.91 0.38
N ARG A 267 -33.36 -4.72 1.54
CA ARG A 267 -34.47 -3.79 1.75
C ARG A 267 -33.91 -2.45 2.20
N GLY A 268 -34.29 -1.37 1.53
CA GLY A 268 -33.92 0.00 1.94
C GLY A 268 -34.82 0.52 3.04
N GLU A 269 -34.23 1.05 4.11
CA GLU A 269 -34.93 1.79 5.17
C GLU A 269 -34.48 3.25 5.19
N GLY A 270 -35.42 4.15 5.37
CA GLY A 270 -35.20 5.59 5.41
C GLY A 270 -35.90 6.32 4.27
N LYS A 271 -35.59 7.60 4.12
CA LYS A 271 -36.09 8.43 3.02
C LYS A 271 -34.99 8.54 1.95
N PRO A 272 -35.23 8.03 0.72
CA PRO A 272 -34.26 8.12 -0.34
C PRO A 272 -33.83 9.57 -0.63
N ALA A 273 -32.53 9.79 -0.68
CA ALA A 273 -31.93 11.09 -1.04
C ALA A 273 -30.60 10.81 -1.77
N PHE A 274 -30.40 11.37 -2.94
CA PHE A 274 -29.16 11.18 -3.68
C PHE A 274 -28.00 11.97 -3.06
N GLY A 275 -26.81 11.34 -3.03
CA GLY A 275 -25.58 11.93 -2.55
C GLY A 275 -24.82 12.74 -3.61
N SER A 276 -23.61 13.16 -3.29
CA SER A 276 -22.78 14.07 -4.11
C SER A 276 -22.39 13.50 -5.49
N ASP A 277 -22.30 12.18 -5.61
CA ASP A 277 -21.84 11.50 -6.83
C ASP A 277 -22.95 11.07 -7.78
N ALA A 278 -24.20 11.21 -7.36
CA ALA A 278 -25.39 10.95 -8.15
C ALA A 278 -26.04 12.26 -8.62
N ALA A 279 -26.44 12.33 -9.88
CA ALA A 279 -27.21 13.46 -10.43
C ALA A 279 -28.70 13.37 -10.04
N SER A 280 -29.21 12.15 -9.83
CA SER A 280 -30.61 11.88 -9.49
C SER A 280 -30.76 10.47 -8.90
N LEU A 281 -31.87 10.24 -8.20
CA LEU A 281 -32.26 8.93 -7.66
C LEU A 281 -33.73 8.66 -8.01
N LYS A 282 -34.04 7.40 -8.36
CA LYS A 282 -35.41 6.95 -8.61
C LYS A 282 -35.66 5.55 -8.05
N VAL A 283 -36.88 5.31 -7.61
CA VAL A 283 -37.40 3.97 -7.34
C VAL A 283 -38.19 3.54 -8.56
N VAL A 284 -37.62 2.56 -9.31
CA VAL A 284 -38.13 2.15 -10.62
C VAL A 284 -38.79 0.77 -10.52
N LYS A 285 -40.02 0.66 -11.04
CA LYS A 285 -40.72 -0.63 -11.11
C LYS A 285 -40.10 -1.52 -12.18
N PRO A 286 -40.10 -2.84 -12.01
CA PRO A 286 -39.53 -3.76 -13.01
C PRO A 286 -40.06 -3.56 -14.43
N ASN A 287 -41.33 -3.27 -14.58
CA ASN A 287 -41.98 -3.04 -15.88
C ASN A 287 -41.58 -1.73 -16.58
N ASP A 288 -40.87 -0.85 -15.89
CA ASP A 288 -40.47 0.45 -16.40
C ASP A 288 -38.97 0.53 -16.76
N LEU A 289 -38.21 -0.56 -16.56
CA LEU A 289 -36.75 -0.60 -16.79
C LEU A 289 -36.35 -0.24 -18.23
N ASP A 290 -37.18 -0.55 -19.20
CA ASP A 290 -36.92 -0.23 -20.62
C ASP A 290 -36.88 1.28 -20.92
N LYS A 291 -37.38 2.12 -20.00
CA LYS A 291 -37.35 3.57 -20.15
C LYS A 291 -35.99 4.19 -19.76
N TYR A 292 -35.07 3.37 -19.26
CA TYR A 292 -33.80 3.84 -18.70
C TYR A 292 -32.61 3.31 -19.50
N HIS A 293 -31.65 4.18 -19.78
CA HIS A 293 -30.34 3.81 -20.33
C HIS A 293 -29.41 3.47 -19.17
N PHE A 294 -28.94 2.23 -19.13
CA PHE A 294 -28.08 1.76 -18.03
C PHE A 294 -26.60 1.97 -18.34
N ALA A 295 -25.86 2.36 -17.31
CA ALA A 295 -24.41 2.26 -17.28
C ALA A 295 -23.99 0.83 -16.96
N PHE A 296 -22.80 0.43 -17.40
CA PHE A 296 -22.26 -0.89 -17.18
C PHE A 296 -23.17 -2.03 -17.68
N ASP A 297 -23.09 -3.17 -17.03
CA ASP A 297 -23.96 -4.33 -17.23
C ASP A 297 -25.13 -4.39 -16.22
N HIS A 298 -25.46 -3.27 -15.56
CA HIS A 298 -26.45 -3.25 -14.47
C HIS A 298 -27.87 -3.61 -14.93
N ARG A 299 -28.20 -3.39 -16.19
CA ARG A 299 -29.43 -3.90 -16.76
C ARG A 299 -29.48 -5.42 -16.69
N LYS A 300 -28.41 -6.11 -17.15
CA LYS A 300 -28.30 -7.57 -17.08
C LYS A 300 -28.41 -8.07 -15.65
N VAL A 301 -27.73 -7.41 -14.70
CA VAL A 301 -27.77 -7.76 -13.28
C VAL A 301 -29.21 -7.75 -12.73
N ILE A 302 -30.00 -6.73 -13.09
CA ILE A 302 -31.38 -6.62 -12.64
C ILE A 302 -32.26 -7.68 -13.33
N GLU A 303 -32.05 -7.95 -14.62
CA GLU A 303 -32.78 -8.99 -15.37
C GLU A 303 -32.49 -10.37 -14.79
N ASP A 304 -31.24 -10.69 -14.48
CA ASP A 304 -30.83 -11.94 -13.83
C ASP A 304 -31.53 -12.12 -12.45
N TYR A 305 -31.61 -11.04 -11.67
CA TYR A 305 -32.34 -11.05 -10.42
C TYR A 305 -33.84 -11.29 -10.60
N LEU A 306 -34.49 -10.61 -11.56
CA LEU A 306 -35.93 -10.76 -11.83
C LEU A 306 -36.28 -12.13 -12.42
N CYS A 307 -35.37 -12.74 -13.16
CA CYS A 307 -35.53 -14.11 -13.69
C CYS A 307 -35.25 -15.21 -12.65
N GLY A 308 -34.86 -14.85 -11.44
CA GLY A 308 -34.59 -15.80 -10.35
C GLY A 308 -33.29 -16.58 -10.52
N LEU A 309 -32.27 -16.02 -11.13
CA LEU A 309 -30.93 -16.58 -11.11
C LEU A 309 -30.51 -16.77 -9.64
N LYS A 310 -30.02 -17.97 -9.31
CA LYS A 310 -29.50 -18.30 -7.98
C LYS A 310 -28.00 -18.48 -8.02
#